data_bcb1481b5e863ad28327c52a89b21060
#
_entry.id   bcb1481b5e863ad28327c52a89b21060
#
_cell.length_a   1.000
_cell.length_b   1.000
_cell.length_c   1.000
_cell.angle_alpha   90.00
_cell.angle_beta   90.00
_cell.angle_gamma   90.00
#
_symmetry.space_group_name_H-M   'P 1'
#
loop_
_entity.id
_entity.type
_entity.pdbx_description
1 polymer ?
#
loop_
_entity_poly.entity_id
_entity_poly.type
_entity_poly.pdbx_seq_one_letter_code
_entity_poly.pdbx_strand_id
1 'polypeptide(L)'
;ASTPDEVAGEASESVEENEHPDTKLAAERLADLQRLQAEYVNYRNRVERDRAREKEATIGSVVESLIPVLDDIELARQHGDLTEGPMSKIADKIESTLNRFGVARFGAVDEAFDPSVHEALMHVEAEAPEGVDGTFVVQVLQPGYKVGERVVRPARVSVAG
;
A
#
# COMPACT_ATOMS: atom_id res chain seq x y z
N ALA A 1 -63.05 44.11 -50.85
CA ALA A 1 -61.90 43.28 -50.62
C ALA A 1 -61.20 43.74 -49.36
N SER A 2 -61.44 43.11 -48.27
CA SER A 2 -60.76 43.33 -47.01
C SER A 2 -60.51 42.00 -46.34
N THR A 3 -59.30 41.68 -46.14
CA THR A 3 -58.85 40.61 -45.36
C THR A 3 -58.86 40.99 -43.90
N PRO A 4 -59.37 40.19 -43.00
CA PRO A 4 -59.11 40.36 -41.59
C PRO A 4 -57.87 39.55 -41.22
N ASP A 5 -57.02 40.23 -40.59
CA ASP A 5 -55.85 39.71 -39.93
C ASP A 5 -56.29 38.95 -38.69
N GLU A 6 -55.86 37.72 -38.63
CA GLU A 6 -56.17 36.82 -37.53
C GLU A 6 -54.98 36.71 -36.61
N VAL A 7 -55.08 37.37 -35.51
CA VAL A 7 -54.07 37.28 -34.45
C VAL A 7 -54.27 36.01 -33.68
N ALA A 8 -53.50 34.98 -34.01
CA ALA A 8 -53.39 33.81 -33.16
C ALA A 8 -52.59 34.17 -31.90
N GLY A 9 -53.30 34.35 -30.81
CA GLY A 9 -52.71 34.43 -29.51
C GLY A 9 -52.22 33.06 -29.12
N GLU A 10 -50.92 32.86 -29.16
CA GLU A 10 -50.29 31.74 -28.52
C GLU A 10 -50.40 31.91 -27.00
N ALA A 11 -51.37 31.21 -26.45
CA ALA A 11 -51.36 30.90 -25.04
C ALA A 11 -50.24 29.87 -24.82
N SER A 12 -49.06 30.36 -24.48
CA SER A 12 -48.05 29.59 -23.85
C SER A 12 -48.58 29.19 -22.49
N GLU A 13 -49.37 28.10 -22.44
CA GLU A 13 -49.61 27.37 -21.21
C GLU A 13 -48.26 26.80 -20.80
N SER A 14 -47.62 27.47 -19.85
CA SER A 14 -46.64 26.83 -18.99
C SER A 14 -47.35 25.68 -18.29
N VAL A 15 -47.16 24.46 -18.82
CA VAL A 15 -47.44 23.25 -18.12
C VAL A 15 -46.45 23.22 -16.95
N GLU A 16 -46.85 23.84 -15.83
CA GLU A 16 -46.29 23.43 -14.54
C GLU A 16 -46.71 21.97 -14.43
N GLU A 17 -45.79 21.07 -14.73
CA GLU A 17 -45.90 19.67 -14.41
C GLU A 17 -46.13 19.60 -12.91
N ASN A 18 -47.37 19.47 -12.54
CA ASN A 18 -47.82 19.24 -11.18
C ASN A 18 -47.42 17.78 -10.91
N GLU A 19 -46.14 17.57 -10.59
CA GLU A 19 -45.62 16.25 -10.23
C GLU A 19 -46.49 15.67 -9.14
N HIS A 20 -47.07 14.50 -9.42
CA HIS A 20 -47.89 13.81 -8.44
C HIS A 20 -47.03 13.59 -7.17
N PRO A 21 -47.62 13.78 -5.94
CA PRO A 21 -46.92 13.63 -4.67
C PRO A 21 -46.15 12.30 -4.56
N ASP A 22 -46.70 11.24 -5.12
CA ASP A 22 -46.10 9.90 -5.14
C ASP A 22 -44.83 9.85 -6.02
N THR A 23 -44.81 10.55 -7.15
CA THR A 23 -43.62 10.66 -8.03
C THR A 23 -42.50 11.38 -7.32
N LYS A 24 -42.81 12.46 -6.62
CA LYS A 24 -41.84 13.21 -5.82
C LYS A 24 -41.27 12.36 -4.69
N LEU A 25 -42.15 11.67 -3.96
CA LEU A 25 -41.76 10.74 -2.89
C LEU A 25 -40.86 9.61 -3.42
N ALA A 26 -41.21 9.02 -4.58
CA ALA A 26 -40.41 7.98 -5.22
C ALA A 26 -39.03 8.49 -5.60
N ALA A 27 -38.92 9.70 -6.14
CA ALA A 27 -37.62 10.32 -6.47
C ALA A 27 -36.76 10.57 -5.22
N GLU A 28 -37.38 11.04 -4.14
CA GLU A 28 -36.69 11.23 -2.85
C GLU A 28 -36.17 9.88 -2.29
N ARG A 29 -36.99 8.85 -2.32
CA ARG A 29 -36.59 7.51 -1.87
C ARG A 29 -35.51 6.90 -2.72
N LEU A 30 -35.55 7.12 -4.04
CA LEU A 30 -34.48 6.68 -4.94
C LEU A 30 -33.16 7.38 -4.62
N ALA A 31 -33.19 8.69 -4.39
CA ALA A 31 -32.00 9.45 -3.99
C ALA A 31 -31.46 8.95 -2.64
N ASP A 32 -32.32 8.69 -1.66
CA ASP A 32 -31.92 8.13 -0.36
C ASP A 32 -31.28 6.75 -0.50
N LEU A 33 -31.85 5.88 -1.33
CA LEU A 33 -31.28 4.55 -1.61
C LEU A 33 -29.91 4.64 -2.31
N GLN A 34 -29.76 5.52 -3.28
CA GLN A 34 -28.50 5.73 -3.97
C GLN A 34 -27.41 6.24 -3.01
N ARG A 35 -27.76 7.18 -2.13
CA ARG A 35 -26.86 7.68 -1.10
C ARG A 35 -26.47 6.57 -0.14
N LEU A 36 -27.43 5.80 0.37
CA LEU A 36 -27.17 4.69 1.29
C LEU A 36 -26.31 3.61 0.63
N GLN A 37 -26.55 3.32 -0.64
CA GLN A 37 -25.75 2.37 -1.41
C GLN A 37 -24.28 2.87 -1.54
N ALA A 38 -24.08 4.16 -1.83
CA ALA A 38 -22.75 4.75 -1.91
C ALA A 38 -22.03 4.70 -0.55
N GLU A 39 -22.73 5.03 0.53
CA GLU A 39 -22.21 4.93 1.91
C GLU A 39 -21.85 3.48 2.25
N TYR A 40 -22.67 2.51 1.88
CA TYR A 40 -22.39 1.09 2.12
C TYR A 40 -21.17 0.60 1.34
N VAL A 41 -21.01 0.98 0.08
CA VAL A 41 -19.83 0.64 -0.73
C VAL A 41 -18.56 1.23 -0.10
N ASN A 42 -18.61 2.49 0.31
CA ASN A 42 -17.49 3.15 0.99
C ASN A 42 -17.15 2.47 2.33
N TYR A 43 -18.16 2.12 3.11
CA TYR A 43 -17.98 1.36 4.36
C TYR A 43 -17.33 0.01 4.11
N ARG A 44 -17.85 -0.77 3.16
CA ARG A 44 -17.30 -2.08 2.79
C ARG A 44 -15.83 -1.98 2.37
N ASN A 45 -15.51 -1.04 1.49
CA ASN A 45 -14.14 -0.82 1.03
C ASN A 45 -13.21 -0.43 2.18
N ARG A 46 -13.69 0.36 3.14
CA ARG A 46 -12.93 0.70 4.34
C ARG A 46 -12.68 -0.54 5.21
N VAL A 47 -13.72 -1.34 5.47
CA VAL A 47 -13.59 -2.56 6.27
C VAL A 47 -12.61 -3.55 5.64
N GLU A 48 -12.64 -3.72 4.32
CA GLU A 48 -11.70 -4.59 3.61
C GLU A 48 -10.26 -4.10 3.74
N ARG A 49 -10.02 -2.79 3.61
CA ARG A 49 -8.70 -2.18 3.82
C ARG A 49 -8.21 -2.34 5.26
N ASP A 50 -9.08 -2.13 6.23
CA ASP A 50 -8.75 -2.25 7.65
C ASP A 50 -8.40 -3.70 8.01
N ARG A 51 -9.12 -4.68 7.48
CA ARG A 51 -8.79 -6.11 7.62
C ARG A 51 -7.43 -6.48 7.03
N ALA A 52 -7.11 -5.94 5.85
CA ALA A 52 -5.81 -6.17 5.23
C ALA A 52 -4.68 -5.60 6.09
N ARG A 53 -4.84 -4.40 6.61
CA ARG A 53 -3.86 -3.77 7.52
C ARG A 53 -3.72 -4.52 8.84
N GLU A 54 -4.81 -5.00 9.41
CA GLU A 54 -4.80 -5.80 10.64
C GLU A 54 -4.07 -7.12 10.45
N LYS A 55 -4.29 -7.79 9.30
CA LYS A 55 -3.56 -8.99 8.92
C LYS A 55 -2.05 -8.73 8.80
N GLU A 56 -1.65 -7.67 8.10
CA GLU A 56 -0.25 -7.28 7.97
C GLU A 56 0.37 -6.94 9.34
N ALA A 57 -0.36 -6.25 10.20
CA ALA A 57 0.08 -5.92 11.54
C ALA A 57 0.28 -7.17 12.41
N THR A 58 -0.62 -8.15 12.31
CA THR A 58 -0.53 -9.42 13.04
C THR A 58 0.68 -10.24 12.58
N ILE A 59 0.86 -10.39 11.27
CA ILE A 59 2.03 -11.07 10.70
C ILE A 59 3.31 -10.31 11.08
N GLY A 60 3.30 -8.99 11.00
CA GLY A 60 4.41 -8.13 11.41
C GLY A 60 4.84 -8.35 12.85
N SER A 61 3.91 -8.50 13.77
CA SER A 61 4.19 -8.78 15.18
C SER A 61 4.88 -10.14 15.38
N VAL A 62 4.46 -11.16 14.63
CA VAL A 62 5.12 -12.48 14.65
C VAL A 62 6.53 -12.38 14.07
N VAL A 63 6.70 -11.69 12.95
CA VAL A 63 8.01 -11.48 12.31
C VAL A 63 8.95 -10.72 13.23
N GLU A 64 8.47 -9.69 13.91
CA GLU A 64 9.25 -8.92 14.89
C GLU A 64 9.82 -9.84 15.98
N SER A 65 9.03 -10.81 16.44
CA SER A 65 9.50 -11.82 17.42
C SER A 65 10.53 -12.80 16.84
N LEU A 66 10.53 -13.00 15.53
CA LEU A 66 11.47 -13.88 14.82
C LEU A 66 12.74 -13.16 14.34
N ILE A 67 12.78 -11.82 14.39
CA ILE A 67 13.93 -11.04 13.92
C ILE A 67 15.27 -11.51 14.52
N PRO A 68 15.39 -11.80 15.83
CA PRO A 68 16.64 -12.32 16.38
C PRO A 68 17.13 -13.59 15.69
N VAL A 69 16.22 -14.51 15.37
CA VAL A 69 16.57 -15.77 14.66
C VAL A 69 16.99 -15.47 13.22
N LEU A 70 16.30 -14.55 12.55
CA LEU A 70 16.63 -14.15 11.18
C LEU A 70 18.00 -13.43 11.12
N ASP A 71 18.32 -12.64 12.12
CA ASP A 71 19.62 -11.99 12.25
C ASP A 71 20.74 -13.02 12.49
N ASP A 72 20.51 -14.04 13.30
CA ASP A 72 21.47 -15.13 13.51
C ASP A 72 21.71 -15.93 12.24
N ILE A 73 20.68 -16.19 11.45
CA ILE A 73 20.80 -16.83 10.13
C ILE A 73 21.63 -15.96 9.17
N GLU A 74 21.40 -14.66 9.15
CA GLU A 74 22.18 -13.76 8.32
C GLU A 74 23.65 -13.70 8.75
N LEU A 75 23.90 -13.63 10.04
CA LEU A 75 25.25 -13.64 10.59
C LEU A 75 26.01 -14.93 10.24
N ALA A 76 25.33 -16.08 10.34
CA ALA A 76 25.89 -17.37 9.96
C ALA A 76 26.21 -17.43 8.44
N ARG A 77 25.37 -16.81 7.60
CA ARG A 77 25.66 -16.69 6.15
C ARG A 77 26.89 -15.83 5.89
N GLN A 78 27.01 -14.70 6.55
CA GLN A 78 28.15 -13.79 6.39
C GLN A 78 29.48 -14.42 6.83
N HIS A 79 29.44 -15.31 7.81
CA HIS A 79 30.60 -16.07 8.28
C HIS A 79 30.88 -17.35 7.45
N GLY A 80 30.03 -17.67 6.47
CA GLY A 80 30.19 -18.85 5.63
C GLY A 80 29.73 -20.17 6.25
N ASP A 81 29.05 -20.13 7.40
CA ASP A 81 28.61 -21.32 8.14
C ASP A 81 27.36 -21.97 7.50
N LEU A 82 26.69 -21.26 6.60
CA LEU A 82 25.48 -21.71 5.89
C LEU A 82 25.68 -21.87 4.37
N THR A 83 26.87 -22.23 3.94
CA THR A 83 27.14 -22.42 2.50
C THR A 83 26.55 -23.71 1.97
N GLU A 84 26.61 -24.79 2.73
CA GLU A 84 26.11 -26.10 2.37
C GLU A 84 25.58 -26.87 3.61
N GLY A 85 24.70 -27.83 3.35
CA GLY A 85 24.25 -28.77 4.38
C GLY A 85 22.82 -28.56 4.86
N PRO A 86 22.39 -29.32 5.90
CA PRO A 86 21.02 -29.30 6.39
C PRO A 86 20.56 -27.95 6.94
N MET A 87 21.47 -27.22 7.59
CA MET A 87 21.15 -25.91 8.19
C MET A 87 20.88 -24.84 7.13
N SER A 88 21.62 -24.86 6.01
CA SER A 88 21.35 -23.97 4.87
C SER A 88 19.95 -24.23 4.31
N LYS A 89 19.57 -25.48 4.13
CA LYS A 89 18.22 -25.85 3.65
C LYS A 89 17.11 -25.45 4.62
N ILE A 90 17.35 -25.51 5.91
CA ILE A 90 16.39 -25.08 6.94
C ILE A 90 16.23 -23.55 6.86
N ALA A 91 17.31 -22.80 6.78
CA ALA A 91 17.29 -21.35 6.63
C ALA A 91 16.52 -20.91 5.38
N ASP A 92 16.80 -21.51 4.21
CA ASP A 92 16.10 -21.24 2.97
C ASP A 92 14.61 -21.59 3.06
N LYS A 93 14.26 -22.64 3.77
CA LYS A 93 12.86 -23.02 3.99
C LYS A 93 12.12 -22.06 4.90
N ILE A 94 12.77 -21.51 5.92
CA ILE A 94 12.20 -20.47 6.78
C ILE A 94 11.91 -19.24 5.95
N GLU A 95 12.86 -18.75 5.17
CA GLU A 95 12.69 -17.57 4.32
C GLU A 95 11.60 -17.77 3.27
N SER A 96 11.59 -18.90 2.58
CA SER A 96 10.55 -19.20 1.59
C SER A 96 9.16 -19.33 2.21
N THR A 97 9.07 -19.81 3.44
CA THR A 97 7.81 -19.88 4.19
C THR A 97 7.33 -18.49 4.56
N LEU A 98 8.21 -17.62 5.05
CA LEU A 98 7.88 -16.24 5.37
C LEU A 98 7.45 -15.46 4.13
N ASN A 99 8.10 -15.66 2.99
CA ASN A 99 7.72 -15.05 1.72
C ASN A 99 6.27 -15.36 1.31
N ARG A 100 5.79 -16.57 1.59
CA ARG A 100 4.39 -16.95 1.33
C ARG A 100 3.38 -16.17 2.16
N PHE A 101 3.78 -15.65 3.31
CA PHE A 101 2.98 -14.77 4.16
C PHE A 101 3.13 -13.28 3.80
N GLY A 102 3.83 -12.98 2.72
CA GLY A 102 4.07 -11.60 2.28
C GLY A 102 5.22 -10.91 3.01
N VAL A 103 6.01 -11.65 3.78
CA VAL A 103 7.21 -11.14 4.44
C VAL A 103 8.33 -11.05 3.42
N ALA A 104 8.91 -9.88 3.24
CA ALA A 104 10.02 -9.63 2.34
C ALA A 104 11.20 -9.02 3.10
N ARG A 105 12.38 -9.56 2.84
CA ARG A 105 13.66 -8.97 3.24
C ARG A 105 14.03 -7.89 2.22
N PHE A 106 14.58 -6.79 2.69
CA PHE A 106 15.04 -5.71 1.82
C PHE A 106 16.34 -5.07 2.37
N GLY A 107 16.94 -4.26 1.55
CA GLY A 107 18.23 -3.64 1.75
C GLY A 107 19.30 -4.34 0.92
N ALA A 108 19.85 -3.65 -0.04
CA ALA A 108 20.91 -4.13 -0.91
C ALA A 108 22.05 -3.09 -1.00
N VAL A 109 23.25 -3.57 -1.23
CA VAL A 109 24.41 -2.73 -1.54
C VAL A 109 24.15 -2.05 -2.88
N ASP A 110 24.68 -0.83 -3.02
CA ASP A 110 24.59 0.01 -4.22
C ASP A 110 23.18 0.54 -4.56
N GLU A 111 22.18 0.31 -3.71
CA GLU A 111 20.90 0.97 -3.88
C GLU A 111 20.89 2.39 -3.29
N ALA A 112 20.02 3.25 -3.85
CA ALA A 112 19.82 4.59 -3.32
C ALA A 112 19.30 4.55 -1.88
N PHE A 113 19.84 5.39 -1.01
CA PHE A 113 19.38 5.50 0.35
C PHE A 113 17.98 6.13 0.39
N ASP A 114 17.06 5.43 1.04
CA ASP A 114 15.67 5.89 1.26
C ASP A 114 15.42 5.98 2.78
N PRO A 115 15.30 7.20 3.34
CA PRO A 115 15.05 7.39 4.78
C PRO A 115 13.77 6.75 5.31
N SER A 116 12.82 6.44 4.45
CA SER A 116 11.55 5.80 4.85
C SER A 116 11.69 4.31 5.19
N VAL A 117 12.71 3.65 4.66
CA VAL A 117 12.93 2.20 4.81
C VAL A 117 14.35 1.83 5.26
N HIS A 118 15.28 2.77 5.21
CA HIS A 118 16.67 2.57 5.67
C HIS A 118 16.97 3.40 6.91
N GLU A 119 17.78 2.84 7.80
CA GLU A 119 18.39 3.53 8.93
C GLU A 119 19.91 3.58 8.73
N ALA A 120 20.45 4.76 8.47
CA ALA A 120 21.89 4.96 8.31
C ALA A 120 22.57 4.99 9.69
N LEU A 121 23.41 4.00 9.97
CA LEU A 121 24.17 3.93 11.23
C LEU A 121 25.55 4.57 11.11
N MET A 122 26.15 4.51 9.92
CA MET A 122 27.46 5.05 9.65
C MET A 122 27.50 5.72 8.29
N HIS A 123 28.33 6.78 8.20
CA HIS A 123 28.67 7.44 6.96
C HIS A 123 30.13 7.16 6.65
N VAL A 124 30.42 6.63 5.48
CA VAL A 124 31.75 6.28 5.01
C VAL A 124 32.03 6.96 3.68
N GLU A 125 33.29 7.03 3.32
CA GLU A 125 33.71 7.50 2.00
C GLU A 125 33.76 6.31 1.04
N ALA A 126 33.03 6.41 -0.04
CA ALA A 126 33.05 5.43 -1.13
C ALA A 126 32.66 6.09 -2.45
N GLU A 127 33.13 5.53 -3.54
CA GLU A 127 32.76 5.97 -4.88
C GLU A 127 31.33 5.51 -5.21
N ALA A 128 30.53 6.43 -5.76
CA ALA A 128 29.17 6.12 -6.15
C ALA A 128 29.16 5.12 -7.32
N PRO A 129 28.29 4.08 -7.27
CA PRO A 129 28.10 3.19 -8.38
C PRO A 129 27.46 3.92 -9.57
N GLU A 130 27.65 3.38 -10.78
CA GLU A 130 27.04 3.93 -11.99
C GLU A 130 25.52 4.02 -11.88
N GLY A 131 24.97 5.21 -12.17
CA GLY A 131 23.53 5.46 -12.18
C GLY A 131 22.90 5.74 -10.82
N VAL A 132 23.67 5.86 -9.76
CA VAL A 132 23.21 6.26 -8.43
C VAL A 132 23.70 7.67 -8.12
N ASP A 133 22.75 8.59 -7.97
CA ASP A 133 23.00 9.96 -7.58
C ASP A 133 22.66 10.16 -6.10
N GLY A 134 23.52 10.90 -5.39
CA GLY A 134 23.33 11.18 -3.97
C GLY A 134 23.74 10.05 -3.04
N THR A 135 23.13 10.00 -1.87
CA THR A 135 23.49 9.02 -0.83
C THR A 135 23.05 7.61 -1.21
N PHE A 136 23.95 6.67 -1.07
CA PHE A 136 23.70 5.26 -1.42
C PHE A 136 24.21 4.30 -0.32
N VAL A 137 23.71 3.06 -0.37
CA VAL A 137 24.04 2.00 0.59
C VAL A 137 25.36 1.36 0.21
N VAL A 138 26.34 1.45 1.10
CA VAL A 138 27.66 0.81 0.93
C VAL A 138 27.66 -0.59 1.52
N GLN A 139 27.04 -0.76 2.66
CA GLN A 139 26.96 -2.03 3.35
C GLN A 139 25.64 -2.17 4.09
N VAL A 140 25.06 -3.36 4.05
CA VAL A 140 23.89 -3.74 4.86
C VAL A 140 24.41 -4.40 6.13
N LEU A 141 24.26 -3.73 7.26
CA LEU A 141 24.66 -4.23 8.57
C LEU A 141 23.64 -5.19 9.13
N GLN A 142 22.36 -4.82 9.00
CA GLN A 142 21.22 -5.67 9.31
C GLN A 142 20.13 -5.45 8.27
N PRO A 143 19.61 -6.52 7.64
CA PRO A 143 18.55 -6.39 6.64
C PRO A 143 17.26 -5.88 7.26
N GLY A 144 16.48 -5.17 6.46
CA GLY A 144 15.11 -4.79 6.80
C GLY A 144 14.12 -5.88 6.46
N TYR A 145 12.98 -5.84 7.13
CA TYR A 145 11.86 -6.73 6.87
C TYR A 145 10.57 -5.94 6.74
N LYS A 146 9.75 -6.32 5.79
CA LYS A 146 8.41 -5.75 5.57
C LYS A 146 7.39 -6.85 5.36
N VAL A 147 6.14 -6.56 5.71
CA VAL A 147 4.97 -7.39 5.41
C VAL A 147 4.04 -6.58 4.53
N GLY A 148 3.91 -6.95 3.26
CA GLY A 148 3.24 -6.11 2.28
C GLY A 148 3.92 -4.72 2.21
N GLU A 149 3.16 -3.67 2.48
CA GLU A 149 3.66 -2.29 2.55
C GLU A 149 4.16 -1.88 3.96
N ARG A 150 3.90 -2.70 4.97
CA ARG A 150 4.27 -2.40 6.36
C ARG A 150 5.72 -2.76 6.63
N VAL A 151 6.54 -1.78 7.00
CA VAL A 151 7.92 -1.99 7.45
C VAL A 151 7.90 -2.47 8.91
N VAL A 152 8.40 -3.68 9.14
CA VAL A 152 8.56 -4.24 10.49
C VAL A 152 9.84 -3.72 11.14
N ARG A 153 10.95 -3.76 10.38
CA ARG A 153 12.23 -3.18 10.77
C ARG A 153 12.90 -2.55 9.55
N PRO A 154 13.38 -1.30 9.64
CA PRO A 154 14.19 -0.71 8.59
C PRO A 154 15.51 -1.48 8.40
N ALA A 155 16.06 -1.45 7.20
CA ALA A 155 17.40 -1.95 6.94
C ALA A 155 18.43 -1.01 7.59
N ARG A 156 19.31 -1.54 8.41
CA ARG A 156 20.40 -0.80 9.01
C ARG A 156 21.61 -0.88 8.11
N VAL A 157 22.03 0.27 7.66
CA VAL A 157 23.02 0.39 6.58
C VAL A 157 24.14 1.36 6.91
N SER A 158 25.26 1.16 6.25
CA SER A 158 26.32 2.14 6.11
C SER A 158 26.16 2.81 4.76
N VAL A 159 26.27 4.12 4.70
CA VAL A 159 26.02 4.93 3.51
C VAL A 159 27.21 5.79 3.13
N ALA A 160 27.26 6.22 1.86
CA ALA A 160 28.19 7.22 1.33
C ALA A 160 27.45 8.17 0.37
N GLY A 161 28.05 9.31 0.09
CA GLY A 161 27.51 10.32 -0.82
C GLY A 161 27.20 11.67 -0.22
#